data_4c2e2282975b17eaa4e5c793b8d2f58b
#
_entry.id   4c2e2282975b17eaa4e5c793b8d2f58b
#
_cell.length_a   1.000
_cell.length_b   1.000
_cell.length_c   1.000
_cell.angle_alpha   90.00
_cell.angle_beta   90.00
_cell.angle_gamma   90.00
#
_symmetry.space_group_name_H-M   'P 1'
#
loop_
_entity.id
_entity.type
_entity.pdbx_description
1 polymer ?
#
loop_
_entity_poly.entity_id
_entity_poly.type
_entity_poly.pdbx_seq_one_letter_code
_entity_poly.pdbx_strand_id
1 'polypeptide(L)'
;MSPRKSRHVSSLTAGEMLFQSDAGSLTALTADRFPILEGLSVKRLVLEPGSIREPHWHANATELTYCLSGDPLVGMLGNADSFSCFTIGSGQMFTAPSGSLH
;
A
#
# COMPACT_ATOMS: atom_id res chain seq x y z
N MET A 1 1.70 -30.62 -18.41
CA MET A 1 1.38 -30.81 -16.97
C MET A 1 0.98 -29.46 -16.39
N SER A 2 -0.19 -29.40 -15.80
CA SER A 2 -0.66 -28.14 -15.18
C SER A 2 0.15 -27.83 -13.91
N PRO A 3 0.54 -26.59 -13.67
CA PRO A 3 1.17 -26.23 -12.41
C PRO A 3 0.18 -26.44 -11.27
N ARG A 4 0.67 -26.97 -10.16
CA ARG A 4 -0.15 -27.12 -8.97
C ARG A 4 -0.38 -25.77 -8.32
N LYS A 5 -1.60 -25.54 -7.85
CA LYS A 5 -1.89 -24.42 -6.96
C LYS A 5 -1.14 -24.63 -5.65
N SER A 6 -0.49 -23.60 -5.18
CA SER A 6 0.20 -23.60 -3.90
C SER A 6 -0.45 -22.61 -2.94
N ARG A 7 -0.56 -23.02 -1.67
CA ARG A 7 -1.01 -22.10 -0.61
C ARG A 7 -0.03 -20.96 -0.34
N HIS A 8 1.18 -21.05 -0.87
CA HIS A 8 2.22 -20.03 -0.72
C HIS A 8 2.18 -18.96 -1.82
N VAL A 9 1.27 -19.11 -2.78
CA VAL A 9 1.21 -18.21 -3.94
C VAL A 9 -0.20 -17.63 -4.07
N SER A 10 -0.29 -16.34 -4.23
CA SER A 10 -1.53 -15.64 -4.55
C SER A 10 -1.22 -14.44 -5.43
N SER A 11 -2.25 -13.90 -6.07
CA SER A 11 -2.16 -12.67 -6.85
C SER A 11 -2.83 -11.53 -6.11
N LEU A 12 -2.28 -10.32 -6.23
CA LEU A 12 -2.95 -9.12 -5.73
C LEU A 12 -4.30 -8.89 -6.39
N THR A 13 -4.49 -9.40 -7.61
CA THR A 13 -5.80 -9.32 -8.30
C THR A 13 -6.85 -10.22 -7.66
N ALA A 14 -6.45 -11.19 -6.82
CA ALA A 14 -7.37 -12.00 -6.04
C ALA A 14 -7.85 -11.32 -4.78
N GLY A 15 -7.32 -10.13 -4.46
CA GLY A 15 -7.70 -9.34 -3.31
C GLY A 15 -9.08 -8.70 -3.47
N GLU A 16 -9.48 -7.99 -2.42
CA GLU A 16 -10.72 -7.23 -2.40
C GLU A 16 -10.49 -5.84 -2.96
N MET A 17 -11.33 -5.42 -3.91
CA MET A 17 -11.33 -4.06 -4.40
C MET A 17 -12.02 -3.17 -3.36
N LEU A 18 -11.24 -2.38 -2.62
CA LEU A 18 -11.75 -1.49 -1.59
C LEU A 18 -12.28 -0.19 -2.17
N PHE A 19 -11.68 0.28 -3.25
CA PHE A 19 -12.03 1.55 -3.87
C PHE A 19 -11.64 1.52 -5.35
N GLN A 20 -12.51 2.08 -6.19
CA GLN A 20 -12.22 2.30 -7.61
C GLN A 20 -12.96 3.53 -8.10
N SER A 21 -12.24 4.40 -8.80
CA SER A 21 -12.79 5.60 -9.44
C SER A 21 -11.89 6.03 -10.59
N ASP A 22 -12.23 7.14 -11.24
CA ASP A 22 -11.39 7.73 -12.27
C ASP A 22 -10.04 8.21 -11.71
N ALA A 23 -9.95 8.45 -10.39
CA ALA A 23 -8.71 8.85 -9.73
C ALA A 23 -7.75 7.69 -9.46
N GLY A 24 -8.23 6.46 -9.49
CA GLY A 24 -7.40 5.28 -9.26
C GLY A 24 -8.14 4.15 -8.57
N SER A 25 -7.38 3.25 -7.97
CA SER A 25 -7.93 2.08 -7.30
C SER A 25 -7.11 1.68 -6.08
N LEU A 26 -7.76 0.99 -5.16
CA LEU A 26 -7.13 0.39 -3.98
C LEU A 26 -7.64 -1.04 -3.83
N THR A 27 -6.71 -1.99 -3.87
CA THR A 27 -7.00 -3.42 -3.70
C THR A 27 -6.25 -3.92 -2.48
N ALA A 28 -6.91 -4.73 -1.64
CA ALA A 28 -6.30 -5.31 -0.45
C ALA A 28 -6.29 -6.83 -0.53
N LEU A 29 -5.16 -7.42 -0.15
CA LEU A 29 -5.02 -8.86 0.03
C LEU A 29 -4.68 -9.11 1.49
N THR A 30 -5.55 -9.84 2.17
CA THR A 30 -5.44 -10.15 3.59
C THR A 30 -5.47 -11.65 3.81
N ALA A 31 -5.31 -12.07 5.06
CA ALA A 31 -5.38 -13.48 5.43
C ALA A 31 -6.73 -14.13 5.08
N ASP A 32 -7.81 -13.36 4.92
CA ASP A 32 -9.12 -13.88 4.54
C ASP A 32 -9.08 -14.56 3.17
N ARG A 33 -8.31 -14.03 2.24
CA ARG A 33 -8.19 -14.57 0.88
C ARG A 33 -6.85 -15.26 0.60
N PHE A 34 -5.87 -14.98 1.45
CA PHE A 34 -4.56 -15.59 1.37
C PHE A 34 -4.13 -16.00 2.78
N PRO A 35 -4.58 -17.15 3.28
CA PRO A 35 -4.47 -17.50 4.71
C PRO A 35 -3.06 -17.50 5.28
N ILE A 36 -2.04 -17.78 4.46
CA ILE A 36 -0.65 -17.77 4.94
C ILE A 36 -0.17 -16.36 5.28
N LEU A 37 -0.89 -15.32 4.85
CA LEU A 37 -0.55 -13.93 5.08
C LEU A 37 -0.99 -13.48 6.50
N GLU A 38 -0.72 -14.31 7.49
CA GLU A 38 -1.06 -14.02 8.88
C GLU A 38 -0.13 -12.94 9.44
N GLY A 39 -0.71 -11.93 10.06
CA GLY A 39 0.06 -10.80 10.61
C GLY A 39 0.47 -9.75 9.59
N LEU A 40 0.15 -9.94 8.33
CA LEU A 40 0.45 -9.02 7.24
C LEU A 40 -0.81 -8.72 6.43
N SER A 41 -0.85 -7.57 5.80
CA SER A 41 -1.77 -7.29 4.72
C SER A 41 -1.04 -6.54 3.62
N VAL A 42 -1.44 -6.76 2.38
CA VAL A 42 -0.85 -6.11 1.22
C VAL A 42 -1.92 -5.30 0.52
N LYS A 43 -1.61 -4.05 0.24
CA LYS A 43 -2.49 -3.19 -0.55
C LYS A 43 -1.76 -2.72 -1.80
N ARG A 44 -2.49 -2.71 -2.90
CA ARG A 44 -2.01 -2.11 -4.14
C ARG A 44 -2.80 -0.86 -4.40
N LEU A 45 -2.09 0.26 -4.45
CA LEU A 45 -2.65 1.56 -4.76
C LEU A 45 -2.24 1.96 -6.17
N VAL A 46 -3.22 2.31 -6.98
CA VAL A 46 -3.01 2.90 -8.29
C VAL A 46 -3.61 4.30 -8.25
N LEU A 47 -2.80 5.32 -8.54
CA LEU A 47 -3.25 6.71 -8.63
C LEU A 47 -3.03 7.21 -10.04
N GLU A 48 -4.07 7.79 -10.62
CA GLU A 48 -3.95 8.51 -11.86
C GLU A 48 -3.15 9.81 -11.65
N PRO A 49 -2.43 10.32 -12.65
CA PRO A 49 -1.69 11.57 -12.52
C PRO A 49 -2.58 12.70 -12.01
N GLY A 50 -2.07 13.45 -11.03
CA GLY A 50 -2.81 14.55 -10.41
C GLY A 50 -3.79 14.14 -9.32
N SER A 51 -3.95 12.86 -9.07
CA SER A 51 -4.83 12.36 -8.01
C SER A 51 -4.13 12.34 -6.66
N ILE A 52 -4.94 12.37 -5.59
CA ILE A 52 -4.46 12.40 -4.22
C ILE A 52 -5.16 11.29 -3.44
N ARG A 53 -4.39 10.56 -2.63
CA ARG A 53 -4.94 9.71 -1.59
C ARG A 53 -5.11 10.52 -0.31
N GLU A 54 -6.25 10.37 0.35
CA GLU A 54 -6.52 11.05 1.61
C GLU A 54 -5.48 10.71 2.67
N PRO A 55 -5.09 11.68 3.51
CA PRO A 55 -4.22 11.41 4.65
C PRO A 55 -4.83 10.36 5.56
N HIS A 56 -4.01 9.45 6.03
CA HIS A 56 -4.45 8.37 6.92
C HIS A 56 -3.30 7.95 7.85
N TRP A 57 -3.63 7.17 8.85
CA TRP A 57 -2.64 6.57 9.75
C TRP A 57 -3.11 5.18 10.17
N HIS A 58 -2.16 4.40 10.67
CA HIS A 58 -2.43 3.09 11.25
C HIS A 58 -2.04 3.12 12.72
N ALA A 59 -2.97 2.77 13.61
CA ALA A 59 -2.76 2.89 15.04
C ALA A 59 -1.76 1.86 15.58
N ASN A 60 -1.73 0.68 14.98
CA ASN A 60 -0.97 -0.47 15.49
C ASN A 60 -0.23 -1.24 14.40
N ALA A 61 0.12 -0.58 13.33
CA ALA A 61 0.85 -1.21 12.23
C ALA A 61 1.86 -0.23 11.62
N THR A 62 3.01 -0.74 11.23
CA THR A 62 3.97 -0.01 10.42
C THR A 62 3.71 -0.33 8.96
N GLU A 63 3.69 0.69 8.14
CA GLU A 63 3.53 0.54 6.69
C GLU A 63 4.90 0.54 6.02
N LEU A 64 5.08 -0.39 5.10
CA LEU A 64 6.19 -0.38 4.15
C LEU A 64 5.60 -0.27 2.75
N THR A 65 5.96 0.77 2.03
CA THR A 65 5.43 1.04 0.69
C THR A 65 6.54 0.96 -0.34
N TYR A 66 6.30 0.21 -1.39
CA TYR A 66 7.21 0.05 -2.53
C TYR A 66 6.58 0.66 -3.77
N CYS A 67 7.32 1.53 -4.44
CA CYS A 67 6.86 2.17 -5.67
C CYS A 67 7.15 1.28 -6.88
N LEU A 68 6.10 0.83 -7.54
CA LEU A 68 6.23 0.02 -8.76
C LEU A 68 6.52 0.90 -9.98
N SER A 69 5.86 2.04 -10.08
CA SER A 69 6.04 2.97 -11.20
C SER A 69 5.60 4.37 -10.82
N GLY A 70 6.08 5.35 -11.56
CA GLY A 70 5.76 6.75 -11.31
C GLY A 70 6.68 7.39 -10.29
N ASP A 71 6.32 8.60 -9.89
CA ASP A 71 7.09 9.42 -8.96
C ASP A 71 6.15 10.17 -8.01
N PRO A 72 5.42 9.44 -7.14
CA PRO A 72 4.46 10.05 -6.23
C PRO A 72 5.15 10.95 -5.22
N LEU A 73 4.44 12.01 -4.84
CA LEU A 73 4.80 12.88 -3.73
C LEU A 73 4.19 12.32 -2.45
N VAL A 74 5.01 12.17 -1.42
CA VAL A 74 4.59 11.66 -0.13
C VAL A 74 4.76 12.75 0.92
N GLY A 75 3.69 13.02 1.67
CA GLY A 75 3.74 13.86 2.85
C GLY A 75 3.62 12.99 4.09
N MET A 76 4.41 13.28 5.12
CA MET A 76 4.40 12.51 6.36
C MET A 76 4.57 13.45 7.55
N LEU A 77 3.65 13.34 8.51
CA LEU A 77 3.70 14.06 9.76
C LEU A 77 4.35 13.17 10.82
N GLY A 78 5.49 13.61 11.33
CA GLY A 78 6.19 12.94 12.41
C GLY A 78 5.82 13.48 13.77
N ASN A 79 6.61 13.09 14.77
CA ASN A 79 6.46 13.59 16.14
C ASN A 79 6.90 15.06 16.24
N ALA A 80 6.34 15.77 17.24
CA ALA A 80 6.71 17.14 17.56
C ALA A 80 6.56 18.12 16.37
N ASP A 81 5.45 18.03 15.66
CA ASP A 81 5.09 18.89 14.54
C ASP A 81 6.08 18.84 13.35
N SER A 82 6.93 17.83 13.31
CA SER A 82 7.80 17.65 12.15
C SER A 82 7.01 17.16 10.95
N PHE A 83 7.24 17.80 9.80
CA PHE A 83 6.61 17.41 8.54
C PHE A 83 7.70 17.13 7.51
N SER A 84 7.57 16.00 6.84
CA SER A 84 8.46 15.61 5.73
C SER A 84 7.66 15.51 4.44
N CYS A 85 8.23 16.00 3.37
CA CYS A 85 7.64 15.91 2.05
C CYS A 85 8.73 15.47 1.07
N PHE A 86 8.49 14.38 0.36
CA PHE A 86 9.49 13.79 -0.52
C PHE A 86 8.82 13.05 -1.68
N THR A 87 9.58 12.81 -2.73
CA THR A 87 9.14 11.94 -3.83
C THR A 87 9.88 10.63 -3.76
N ILE A 88 9.23 9.57 -4.23
CA ILE A 88 9.87 8.28 -4.48
C ILE A 88 9.72 7.94 -5.96
N GLY A 89 10.68 7.20 -6.48
CA GLY A 89 10.62 6.71 -7.85
C GLY A 89 10.45 5.20 -7.90
N SER A 90 10.32 4.67 -9.10
CA SER A 90 10.21 3.23 -9.34
C SER A 90 11.36 2.48 -8.66
N GLY A 91 11.05 1.45 -7.90
CA GLY A 91 12.03 0.64 -7.18
C GLY A 91 12.41 1.18 -5.80
N GLN A 92 11.94 2.37 -5.44
CA GLN A 92 12.18 2.94 -4.12
C GLN A 92 11.02 2.64 -3.17
N MET A 93 11.28 2.75 -1.88
CA MET A 93 10.27 2.50 -0.86
C MET A 93 10.42 3.47 0.30
N PHE A 94 9.32 3.62 1.04
CA PHE A 94 9.33 4.36 2.29
C PHE A 94 8.62 3.58 3.38
N THR A 95 8.89 3.93 4.62
CA THR A 95 8.18 3.38 5.77
C THR A 95 7.40 4.49 6.47
N ALA A 96 6.19 4.16 6.91
CA ALA A 96 5.38 5.01 7.78
C ALA A 96 5.21 4.29 9.12
N PRO A 97 5.85 4.79 10.19
CA PRO A 97 5.70 4.18 11.51
C PRO A 97 4.25 4.20 11.98
N SER A 98 3.92 3.28 12.87
CA SER A 98 2.62 3.26 13.54
C SER A 98 2.28 4.64 14.10
N GLY A 99 1.08 5.12 13.83
CA GLY A 99 0.59 6.42 14.29
C GLY A 99 1.03 7.62 13.45
N SER A 100 1.87 7.44 12.44
CA SER A 100 2.30 8.54 11.56
C SER A 100 1.23 8.84 10.51
N LEU A 101 0.76 10.09 10.46
CA LEU A 101 -0.15 10.55 9.42
C LEU A 101 0.63 10.75 8.11
N HIS A 102 0.11 10.18 7.04
CA HIS A 102 0.75 10.26 5.72
C HIS A 102 -0.25 10.19 4.58
#